data_060f3ff1e8942649f8f725d5b821d2ec
#
_entry.id   060f3ff1e8942649f8f725d5b821d2ec
#
_cell.length_a   1.000
_cell.length_b   1.000
_cell.length_c   1.000
_cell.angle_alpha   90.00
_cell.angle_beta   90.00
_cell.angle_gamma   90.00
#
_symmetry.space_group_name_H-M   'P 1'
#
loop_
_entity.id
_entity.type
_entity.pdbx_description
1 polymer ?
#
loop_
_entity_poly.entity_id
_entity_poly.type
_entity_poly.pdbx_seq_one_letter_code
_entity_poly.pdbx_strand_id
1 'polypeptide(L)'
;TAGIPLMRSPVWIAGGTTEGRKLAHYADCCHIRAYVSVATDYGASLVPESPFVTVVTGRMDEGEMETFLREQAIAQVIDATHPYATAVTANIRQACAAVGVPYRRIQRRRGRYEDRVGCIAVHSVGDAVEVLSHTTGPIFLTTGSKDLDSFAQIPDYAQRIYARILPVRPSLDRALDLGYLPTHVICMQGPFTTELNAAMFRQTGARYVVTKNSGHTGGFQEKLEAARQTGATVIVIERS
;
A
#
# COMPACT_ATOMS: atom_id res chain seq x y z
N THR A 1 11.90 -4.22 -47.71
CA THR A 1 10.99 -5.13 -46.94
C THR A 1 10.84 -4.59 -45.53
N ALA A 2 9.82 -3.76 -45.33
CA ALA A 2 9.50 -3.24 -44.02
C ALA A 2 8.96 -4.37 -43.16
N GLY A 3 9.71 -4.75 -42.12
CA GLY A 3 9.26 -5.69 -41.09
C GLY A 3 8.06 -5.11 -40.38
N ILE A 4 6.92 -5.78 -40.43
CA ILE A 4 5.73 -5.50 -39.63
C ILE A 4 6.18 -5.59 -38.17
N PRO A 5 6.04 -4.54 -37.34
CA PRO A 5 6.34 -4.64 -35.93
C PRO A 5 5.39 -5.69 -35.36
N LEU A 6 5.95 -6.77 -34.77
CA LEU A 6 5.16 -7.70 -33.97
C LEU A 6 4.43 -6.87 -32.92
N MET A 7 3.12 -6.67 -33.09
CA MET A 7 2.26 -6.13 -32.06
C MET A 7 2.30 -7.13 -30.89
N ARG A 8 3.20 -6.88 -29.94
CA ARG A 8 3.23 -7.66 -28.71
C ARG A 8 1.89 -7.46 -28.00
N SER A 9 1.22 -8.57 -27.74
CA SER A 9 -0.04 -8.53 -26.99
C SER A 9 0.15 -7.81 -25.67
N PRO A 10 -0.82 -6.99 -25.25
CA PRO A 10 -0.66 -6.12 -24.09
C PRO A 10 -0.51 -6.90 -22.78
N VAL A 11 0.15 -6.27 -21.82
CA VAL A 11 0.31 -6.78 -20.45
C VAL A 11 -0.65 -6.02 -19.55
N TRP A 12 -1.30 -6.70 -18.63
CA TRP A 12 -2.04 -6.03 -17.55
C TRP A 12 -1.20 -5.97 -16.27
N ILE A 13 -0.97 -4.77 -15.76
CA ILE A 13 -0.30 -4.49 -14.50
C ILE A 13 -1.37 -4.07 -13.49
N ALA A 14 -1.69 -4.94 -12.53
CA ALA A 14 -2.52 -4.57 -11.41
C ALA A 14 -1.68 -3.72 -10.45
N GLY A 15 -1.94 -2.41 -10.45
CA GLY A 15 -1.08 -1.38 -9.86
C GLY A 15 -1.49 -0.91 -8.47
N GLY A 16 -1.24 0.37 -8.19
CA GLY A 16 -1.51 1.01 -6.90
C GLY A 16 -0.31 1.03 -5.96
N THR A 17 0.85 0.55 -6.40
CA THR A 17 2.10 0.54 -5.62
C THR A 17 3.25 1.19 -6.38
N THR A 18 4.36 1.45 -5.69
CA THR A 18 5.60 1.92 -6.31
C THR A 18 6.12 0.93 -7.36
N GLU A 19 5.97 -0.38 -7.11
CA GLU A 19 6.36 -1.43 -8.05
C GLU A 19 5.51 -1.37 -9.32
N GLY A 20 4.20 -1.19 -9.19
CA GLY A 20 3.29 -1.01 -10.32
C GLY A 20 3.69 0.18 -11.19
N ARG A 21 4.03 1.31 -10.57
CA ARG A 21 4.51 2.51 -11.30
C ARG A 21 5.85 2.28 -11.99
N LYS A 22 6.80 1.60 -11.36
CA LYS A 22 8.08 1.24 -11.99
C LYS A 22 7.89 0.34 -13.21
N LEU A 23 6.96 -0.60 -13.13
CA LEU A 23 6.61 -1.47 -14.26
C LEU A 23 5.93 -0.70 -15.39
N ALA A 24 5.04 0.24 -15.06
CA ALA A 24 4.43 1.12 -16.05
C ALA A 24 5.50 1.94 -16.80
N HIS A 25 6.43 2.54 -16.06
CA HIS A 25 7.56 3.27 -16.66
C HIS A 25 8.46 2.35 -17.51
N TYR A 26 8.74 1.15 -17.04
CA TYR A 26 9.51 0.17 -17.83
C TYR A 26 8.78 -0.23 -19.12
N ALA A 27 7.47 -0.44 -19.05
CA ALA A 27 6.66 -0.76 -20.22
C ALA A 27 6.72 0.37 -21.26
N ASP A 28 6.62 1.62 -20.80
CA ASP A 28 6.75 2.80 -21.65
C ASP A 28 8.14 2.87 -22.32
N CYS A 29 9.22 2.81 -21.54
CA CYS A 29 10.59 2.83 -22.03
C CYS A 29 10.89 1.71 -23.05
N CYS A 30 10.27 0.55 -22.89
CA CYS A 30 10.45 -0.60 -23.77
C CYS A 30 9.40 -0.68 -24.89
N HIS A 31 8.54 0.32 -25.05
CA HIS A 31 7.43 0.35 -26.02
C HIS A 31 6.53 -0.89 -25.95
N ILE A 32 6.25 -1.36 -24.72
CA ILE A 32 5.36 -2.48 -24.44
C ILE A 32 3.97 -1.93 -24.12
N ARG A 33 2.96 -2.35 -24.88
CA ARG A 33 1.58 -1.99 -24.55
C ARG A 33 1.19 -2.57 -23.21
N ALA A 34 0.77 -1.72 -22.29
CA ALA A 34 0.36 -2.11 -20.95
C ALA A 34 -0.93 -1.40 -20.52
N TYR A 35 -1.79 -2.14 -19.86
CA TYR A 35 -2.90 -1.58 -19.07
C TYR A 35 -2.47 -1.56 -17.61
N VAL A 36 -2.62 -0.43 -16.93
CA VAL A 36 -2.31 -0.29 -15.51
C VAL A 36 -3.60 0.00 -14.76
N SER A 37 -4.08 -0.97 -14.00
CA SER A 37 -5.28 -0.76 -13.20
C SER A 37 -4.95 -0.22 -11.81
N VAL A 38 -5.71 0.77 -11.39
CA VAL A 38 -5.60 1.41 -10.06
C VAL A 38 -7.01 1.61 -9.48
N ALA A 39 -7.13 1.55 -8.16
CA ALA A 39 -8.43 1.59 -7.50
C ALA A 39 -9.04 3.00 -7.41
N THR A 40 -8.24 4.06 -7.60
CA THR A 40 -8.65 5.45 -7.37
C THR A 40 -8.07 6.40 -8.41
N ASP A 41 -8.74 7.53 -8.65
CA ASP A 41 -8.23 8.60 -9.50
C ASP A 41 -6.89 9.16 -9.01
N TYR A 42 -6.70 9.21 -7.70
CA TYR A 42 -5.40 9.56 -7.13
C TYR A 42 -4.30 8.56 -7.52
N GLY A 43 -4.60 7.26 -7.51
CA GLY A 43 -3.67 6.24 -8.01
C GLY A 43 -3.35 6.44 -9.49
N ALA A 44 -4.35 6.83 -10.29
CA ALA A 44 -4.19 7.13 -11.71
C ALA A 44 -3.27 8.33 -11.95
N SER A 45 -3.42 9.41 -11.19
CA SER A 45 -2.59 10.62 -11.32
C SER A 45 -1.10 10.40 -11.02
N LEU A 46 -0.74 9.28 -10.40
CA LEU A 46 0.64 8.90 -10.11
C LEU A 46 1.29 8.07 -11.23
N VAL A 47 0.52 7.66 -12.24
CA VAL A 47 1.05 6.94 -13.41
C VAL A 47 1.32 7.97 -14.52
N PRO A 48 2.54 8.07 -15.05
CA PRO A 48 2.84 9.01 -16.13
C PRO A 48 2.00 8.73 -17.37
N GLU A 49 1.57 9.79 -18.05
CA GLU A 49 0.96 9.68 -19.36
C GLU A 49 1.94 9.08 -20.37
N SER A 50 1.49 8.13 -21.17
CA SER A 50 2.31 7.41 -22.13
C SER A 50 1.46 6.88 -23.28
N PRO A 51 1.97 6.89 -24.52
CA PRO A 51 1.28 6.26 -25.65
C PRO A 51 1.24 4.73 -25.57
N PHE A 52 2.06 4.13 -24.71
CA PHE A 52 2.14 2.68 -24.52
C PHE A 52 1.41 2.20 -23.27
N VAL A 53 1.07 3.11 -22.33
CA VAL A 53 0.45 2.76 -21.06
C VAL A 53 -0.96 3.37 -20.97
N THR A 54 -1.97 2.51 -20.88
CA THR A 54 -3.35 2.91 -20.65
C THR A 54 -3.70 2.70 -19.18
N VAL A 55 -4.13 3.75 -18.50
CA VAL A 55 -4.59 3.65 -17.11
C VAL A 55 -6.06 3.30 -17.05
N VAL A 56 -6.40 2.30 -16.24
CA VAL A 56 -7.76 1.86 -15.97
C VAL A 56 -8.07 2.14 -14.50
N THR A 57 -9.00 3.05 -14.25
CA THR A 57 -9.37 3.45 -12.88
C THR A 57 -10.64 2.73 -12.45
N GLY A 58 -10.66 2.33 -11.21
CA GLY A 58 -11.80 1.66 -10.58
C GLY A 58 -11.49 0.26 -10.07
N ARG A 59 -12.45 -0.30 -9.36
CA ARG A 59 -12.39 -1.68 -8.90
C ARG A 59 -13.13 -2.55 -9.90
N MET A 60 -12.55 -3.68 -10.21
CA MET A 60 -13.17 -4.74 -11.01
C MET A 60 -13.47 -5.94 -10.11
N ASP A 61 -14.62 -6.55 -10.29
CA ASP A 61 -14.90 -7.87 -9.76
C ASP A 61 -14.26 -8.97 -10.65
N GLU A 62 -14.41 -10.24 -10.25
CA GLU A 62 -13.81 -11.38 -10.96
C GLU A 62 -14.33 -11.48 -12.41
N GLY A 63 -15.65 -11.33 -12.62
CA GLY A 63 -16.27 -11.40 -13.95
C GLY A 63 -15.86 -10.24 -14.86
N GLU A 64 -15.75 -9.04 -14.31
CA GLU A 64 -15.25 -7.87 -15.02
C GLU A 64 -13.78 -8.05 -15.42
N MET A 65 -12.96 -8.65 -14.53
CA MET A 65 -11.57 -8.98 -14.83
C MET A 65 -11.45 -10.01 -15.95
N GLU A 66 -12.28 -11.06 -15.94
CA GLU A 66 -12.30 -12.05 -17.03
C GLU A 66 -12.67 -11.41 -18.38
N THR A 67 -13.69 -10.58 -18.38
CA THR A 67 -14.13 -9.84 -19.57
C THR A 67 -13.00 -8.96 -20.10
N PHE A 68 -12.37 -8.20 -19.20
CA PHE A 68 -11.23 -7.34 -19.52
C PHE A 68 -10.05 -8.12 -20.14
N LEU A 69 -9.71 -9.27 -19.56
CA LEU A 69 -8.63 -10.12 -20.07
C LEU A 69 -8.88 -10.59 -21.50
N ARG A 70 -10.14 -10.95 -21.82
CA ARG A 70 -10.55 -11.40 -23.15
C ARG A 70 -10.61 -10.24 -24.16
N GLU A 71 -11.31 -9.17 -23.83
CA GLU A 71 -11.53 -8.03 -24.71
C GLU A 71 -10.24 -7.31 -25.08
N GLN A 72 -9.33 -7.15 -24.14
CA GLN A 72 -8.04 -6.51 -24.36
C GLN A 72 -6.97 -7.48 -24.87
N ALA A 73 -7.29 -8.74 -25.07
CA ALA A 73 -6.37 -9.79 -25.51
C ALA A 73 -5.07 -9.80 -24.70
N ILE A 74 -5.21 -9.74 -23.36
CA ILE A 74 -4.07 -9.66 -22.43
C ILE A 74 -3.23 -10.93 -22.51
N ALA A 75 -1.93 -10.78 -22.77
CA ALA A 75 -0.99 -11.89 -22.86
C ALA A 75 -0.41 -12.33 -21.52
N GLN A 76 -0.35 -11.43 -20.55
CA GLN A 76 0.22 -11.69 -19.23
C GLN A 76 -0.33 -10.71 -18.20
N VAL A 77 -0.54 -11.18 -16.98
CA VAL A 77 -0.89 -10.35 -15.85
C VAL A 77 0.25 -10.30 -14.85
N ILE A 78 0.61 -9.07 -14.43
CA ILE A 78 1.57 -8.81 -13.38
C ILE A 78 0.83 -8.14 -12.21
N ASP A 79 0.64 -8.90 -11.13
CA ASP A 79 0.02 -8.40 -9.91
C ASP A 79 1.09 -7.69 -9.05
N ALA A 80 1.07 -6.38 -9.10
CA ALA A 80 1.87 -5.48 -8.29
C ALA A 80 1.02 -4.75 -7.23
N THR A 81 -0.11 -5.33 -6.83
CA THR A 81 -0.97 -4.77 -5.77
C THR A 81 -0.29 -4.82 -4.40
N HIS A 82 -0.81 -4.01 -3.49
CA HIS A 82 -0.26 -3.98 -2.12
C HIS A 82 -0.34 -5.37 -1.48
N PRO A 83 0.69 -5.78 -0.72
CA PRO A 83 0.73 -7.09 -0.05
C PRO A 83 -0.53 -7.47 0.73
N TYR A 84 -1.21 -6.50 1.32
CA TYR A 84 -2.44 -6.72 2.10
C TYR A 84 -3.74 -6.63 1.27
N ALA A 85 -3.65 -6.44 -0.03
CA ALA A 85 -4.81 -6.45 -0.94
C ALA A 85 -5.18 -7.90 -1.34
N THR A 86 -5.49 -8.74 -0.34
CA THR A 86 -5.68 -10.19 -0.54
C THR A 86 -6.88 -10.52 -1.41
N ALA A 87 -7.99 -9.80 -1.25
CA ALA A 87 -9.21 -10.03 -2.02
C ALA A 87 -8.99 -9.77 -3.53
N VAL A 88 -8.43 -8.63 -3.91
CA VAL A 88 -8.16 -8.33 -5.32
C VAL A 88 -7.15 -9.30 -5.93
N THR A 89 -6.14 -9.71 -5.17
CA THR A 89 -5.18 -10.74 -5.61
C THR A 89 -5.86 -12.07 -5.88
N ALA A 90 -6.80 -12.49 -5.03
CA ALA A 90 -7.56 -13.73 -5.24
C ALA A 90 -8.40 -13.64 -6.53
N ASN A 91 -9.13 -12.55 -6.73
CA ASN A 91 -9.95 -12.32 -7.93
C ASN A 91 -9.09 -12.34 -9.21
N ILE A 92 -7.95 -11.63 -9.20
CA ILE A 92 -7.03 -11.63 -10.36
C ILE A 92 -6.55 -13.05 -10.69
N ARG A 93 -6.17 -13.82 -9.68
CA ARG A 93 -5.71 -15.21 -9.89
C ARG A 93 -6.81 -16.11 -10.46
N GLN A 94 -8.03 -15.98 -9.95
CA GLN A 94 -9.19 -16.74 -10.44
C GLN A 94 -9.53 -16.38 -11.88
N ALA A 95 -9.62 -15.07 -12.19
CA ALA A 95 -9.86 -14.60 -13.55
C ALA A 95 -8.77 -15.05 -14.53
N CYS A 96 -7.50 -14.98 -14.14
CA CYS A 96 -6.40 -15.49 -14.97
C CYS A 96 -6.50 -16.99 -15.23
N ALA A 97 -6.86 -17.77 -14.21
CA ALA A 97 -7.04 -19.22 -14.35
C ALA A 97 -8.23 -19.55 -15.27
N ALA A 98 -9.35 -18.84 -15.14
CA ALA A 98 -10.55 -19.05 -15.97
C ALA A 98 -10.31 -18.71 -17.44
N VAL A 99 -9.50 -17.70 -17.74
CA VAL A 99 -9.20 -17.26 -19.11
C VAL A 99 -7.96 -17.97 -19.70
N GLY A 100 -7.12 -18.56 -18.85
CA GLY A 100 -5.87 -19.21 -19.28
C GLY A 100 -4.72 -18.23 -19.53
N VAL A 101 -4.74 -17.04 -18.88
CA VAL A 101 -3.70 -16.02 -19.01
C VAL A 101 -2.61 -16.23 -17.94
N PRO A 102 -1.32 -16.21 -18.30
CA PRO A 102 -0.22 -16.30 -17.35
C PRO A 102 -0.28 -15.21 -16.29
N TYR A 103 -0.19 -15.61 -15.02
CA TYR A 103 -0.20 -14.73 -13.87
C TYR A 103 1.16 -14.73 -13.16
N ARG A 104 1.67 -13.54 -12.83
CA ARG A 104 2.85 -13.35 -11.98
C ARG A 104 2.57 -12.33 -10.91
N ARG A 105 2.97 -12.62 -9.67
CA ARG A 105 2.92 -11.65 -8.59
C ARG A 105 4.30 -11.12 -8.25
N ILE A 106 4.43 -9.81 -8.17
CA ILE A 106 5.61 -9.15 -7.63
C ILE A 106 5.38 -8.96 -6.14
N GLN A 107 6.17 -9.67 -5.33
CA GLN A 107 6.17 -9.53 -3.89
C GLN A 107 7.36 -8.68 -3.45
N ARG A 108 7.10 -7.73 -2.55
CA ARG A 108 8.16 -7.01 -1.85
C ARG A 108 8.93 -7.96 -0.95
N ARG A 109 10.25 -7.82 -0.89
CA ARG A 109 11.03 -8.53 0.12
C ARG A 109 10.62 -8.04 1.50
N ARG A 110 10.38 -8.95 2.44
CA ARG A 110 10.13 -8.61 3.85
C ARG A 110 11.37 -7.97 4.45
N GLY A 111 11.19 -6.93 5.26
CA GLY A 111 12.29 -6.38 6.07
C GLY A 111 12.64 -7.35 7.21
N ARG A 112 13.93 -7.54 7.48
CA ARG A 112 14.39 -8.24 8.68
C ARG A 112 14.45 -7.24 9.83
N TYR A 113 13.79 -7.52 10.94
CA TYR A 113 13.81 -6.72 12.17
C TYR A 113 13.90 -7.57 13.44
N GLU A 114 14.00 -8.89 13.27
CA GLU A 114 13.95 -9.92 14.33
C GLU A 114 14.98 -9.68 15.46
N ASP A 115 16.07 -8.97 15.16
CA ASP A 115 17.15 -8.67 16.11
C ASP A 115 17.11 -7.23 16.65
N ARG A 116 16.02 -6.47 16.43
CA ARG A 116 15.98 -5.04 16.82
C ARG A 116 15.27 -4.83 18.15
N VAL A 117 15.99 -4.28 19.10
CA VAL A 117 15.45 -3.82 20.39
C VAL A 117 14.37 -2.77 20.15
N GLY A 118 13.25 -2.89 20.86
CA GLY A 118 12.11 -1.97 20.75
C GLY A 118 11.10 -2.30 19.62
N CYS A 119 11.15 -3.51 19.04
CA CYS A 119 10.14 -3.99 18.11
C CYS A 119 9.28 -5.10 18.72
N ILE A 120 7.98 -5.02 18.55
CA ILE A 120 7.00 -6.03 18.95
C ILE A 120 6.28 -6.51 17.69
N ALA A 121 6.46 -7.77 17.32
CA ALA A 121 5.76 -8.39 16.21
C ALA A 121 4.37 -8.87 16.66
N VAL A 122 3.36 -8.59 15.83
CA VAL A 122 1.98 -9.05 16.03
C VAL A 122 1.43 -9.60 14.71
N HIS A 123 0.46 -10.51 14.78
CA HIS A 123 -0.04 -11.21 13.58
C HIS A 123 -1.24 -10.54 12.93
N SER A 124 -1.91 -9.62 13.64
CA SER A 124 -3.10 -8.93 13.14
C SER A 124 -3.20 -7.49 13.64
N VAL A 125 -4.10 -6.72 13.03
CA VAL A 125 -4.49 -5.40 13.55
C VAL A 125 -5.14 -5.53 14.93
N GLY A 126 -5.95 -6.57 15.14
CA GLY A 126 -6.56 -6.85 16.44
C GLY A 126 -5.53 -7.07 17.54
N ASP A 127 -4.47 -7.83 17.26
CA ASP A 127 -3.37 -8.03 18.22
C ASP A 127 -2.64 -6.71 18.53
N ALA A 128 -2.45 -5.85 17.53
CA ALA A 128 -1.85 -4.52 17.74
C ALA A 128 -2.73 -3.65 18.64
N VAL A 129 -4.05 -3.67 18.42
CA VAL A 129 -5.04 -2.96 19.25
C VAL A 129 -5.00 -3.47 20.68
N GLU A 130 -4.98 -4.78 20.89
CA GLU A 130 -4.89 -5.40 22.21
C GLU A 130 -3.63 -4.96 22.95
N VAL A 131 -2.46 -5.07 22.33
CA VAL A 131 -1.19 -4.61 22.93
C VAL A 131 -1.26 -3.14 23.30
N LEU A 132 -1.73 -2.27 22.40
CA LEU A 132 -1.78 -0.82 22.61
C LEU A 132 -2.83 -0.40 23.64
N SER A 133 -3.90 -1.18 23.81
CA SER A 133 -4.93 -0.92 24.83
C SER A 133 -4.40 -1.01 26.26
N HIS A 134 -3.34 -1.79 26.47
CA HIS A 134 -2.66 -1.90 27.76
C HIS A 134 -1.49 -0.92 27.94
N THR A 135 -1.34 0.05 27.06
CA THR A 135 -0.27 1.04 27.07
C THR A 135 -0.80 2.46 27.33
N THR A 136 0.10 3.38 27.58
CA THR A 136 -0.20 4.81 27.69
C THR A 136 0.73 5.65 26.83
N GLY A 137 0.26 6.84 26.44
CA GLY A 137 1.03 7.80 25.65
C GLY A 137 0.69 7.76 24.15
N PRO A 138 1.30 8.69 23.38
CA PRO A 138 0.95 8.88 21.96
C PRO A 138 1.36 7.71 21.09
N ILE A 139 0.50 7.41 20.10
CA ILE A 139 0.63 6.34 19.12
C ILE A 139 0.66 6.98 17.72
N PHE A 140 1.63 6.62 16.91
CA PHE A 140 1.72 7.07 15.52
C PHE A 140 1.38 5.92 14.57
N LEU A 141 0.28 6.05 13.82
CA LEU A 141 -0.13 5.04 12.83
C LEU A 141 0.46 5.35 11.46
N THR A 142 1.15 4.38 10.88
CA THR A 142 1.63 4.42 9.48
C THR A 142 0.90 3.40 8.59
N THR A 143 -0.25 2.90 9.07
CA THR A 143 -1.03 1.82 8.44
C THR A 143 -2.04 2.31 7.41
N GLY A 144 -2.21 3.63 7.27
CA GLY A 144 -3.23 4.24 6.42
C GLY A 144 -4.62 4.26 7.06
N SER A 145 -5.65 4.51 6.25
CA SER A 145 -7.02 4.75 6.75
C SER A 145 -7.89 3.51 6.88
N LYS A 146 -7.49 2.35 6.33
CA LYS A 146 -8.36 1.16 6.25
C LYS A 146 -8.75 0.58 7.62
N ASP A 147 -7.81 0.60 8.55
CA ASP A 147 -7.96 -0.06 9.85
C ASP A 147 -8.21 0.94 10.99
N LEU A 148 -8.54 2.21 10.67
CA LEU A 148 -8.77 3.25 11.68
C LEU A 148 -9.92 2.93 12.63
N ASP A 149 -10.95 2.24 12.17
CA ASP A 149 -12.07 1.75 12.98
C ASP A 149 -11.61 0.75 14.06
N SER A 150 -10.69 -0.13 13.71
CA SER A 150 -10.11 -1.07 14.68
C SER A 150 -9.28 -0.34 15.73
N PHE A 151 -8.45 0.61 15.33
CA PHE A 151 -7.64 1.41 16.25
C PHE A 151 -8.48 2.37 17.10
N ALA A 152 -9.67 2.76 16.65
CA ALA A 152 -10.61 3.56 17.44
C ALA A 152 -11.19 2.82 18.66
N GLN A 153 -10.92 1.51 18.80
CA GLN A 153 -11.27 0.73 19.98
C GLN A 153 -10.27 0.90 21.14
N ILE A 154 -9.10 1.49 20.89
CA ILE A 154 -8.11 1.76 21.93
C ILE A 154 -8.65 2.84 22.88
N PRO A 155 -8.55 2.68 24.22
CA PRO A 155 -8.93 3.72 25.15
C PRO A 155 -8.24 5.06 24.84
N ASP A 156 -9.01 6.14 24.86
CA ASP A 156 -8.55 7.50 24.59
C ASP A 156 -7.88 7.67 23.21
N TYR A 157 -8.30 6.87 22.23
CA TYR A 157 -7.69 6.86 20.90
C TYR A 157 -7.64 8.27 20.27
N ALA A 158 -8.71 9.05 20.40
CA ALA A 158 -8.79 10.37 19.77
C ALA A 158 -7.69 11.33 20.26
N GLN A 159 -7.29 11.21 21.54
CA GLN A 159 -6.23 12.00 22.14
C GLN A 159 -4.84 11.39 21.96
N ARG A 160 -4.77 10.07 21.77
CA ARG A 160 -3.50 9.33 21.73
C ARG A 160 -3.00 9.08 20.32
N ILE A 161 -3.88 8.92 19.33
CA ILE A 161 -3.50 8.43 18.01
C ILE A 161 -3.29 9.61 17.04
N TYR A 162 -2.10 9.64 16.45
CA TYR A 162 -1.77 10.42 15.28
C TYR A 162 -1.78 9.52 14.06
N ALA A 163 -2.69 9.76 13.13
CA ALA A 163 -2.88 8.91 11.95
C ALA A 163 -2.32 9.55 10.69
N ARG A 164 -1.33 8.91 10.08
CA ARG A 164 -0.83 9.30 8.78
C ARG A 164 -1.55 8.53 7.69
N ILE A 165 -2.28 9.24 6.85
CA ILE A 165 -3.16 8.71 5.82
C ILE A 165 -2.85 9.33 4.46
N LEU A 166 -3.41 8.76 3.39
CA LEU A 166 -3.30 9.33 2.06
C LEU A 166 -4.05 10.67 1.97
N PRO A 167 -3.54 11.64 1.17
CA PRO A 167 -4.16 12.95 0.96
C PRO A 167 -5.33 12.85 -0.03
N VAL A 168 -6.31 12.01 0.28
CA VAL A 168 -7.52 11.80 -0.52
C VAL A 168 -8.76 11.90 0.38
N ARG A 169 -9.84 12.49 -0.17
CA ARG A 169 -11.08 12.74 0.60
C ARG A 169 -11.60 11.50 1.34
N PRO A 170 -11.74 10.32 0.72
CA PRO A 170 -12.25 9.15 1.44
C PRO A 170 -11.42 8.74 2.65
N SER A 171 -10.11 8.99 2.63
CA SER A 171 -9.23 8.70 3.78
C SER A 171 -9.42 9.73 4.90
N LEU A 172 -9.54 11.00 4.54
CA LEU A 172 -9.76 12.08 5.49
C LEU A 172 -11.15 12.00 6.09
N ASP A 173 -12.19 11.88 5.26
CA ASP A 173 -13.58 11.77 5.70
C ASP A 173 -13.73 10.59 6.68
N ARG A 174 -13.17 9.40 6.34
CA ARG A 174 -13.18 8.24 7.24
C ARG A 174 -12.54 8.54 8.60
N ALA A 175 -11.40 9.24 8.62
CA ALA A 175 -10.73 9.56 9.88
C ALA A 175 -11.60 10.51 10.74
N LEU A 176 -12.18 11.54 10.13
CA LEU A 176 -13.03 12.51 10.82
C LEU A 176 -14.35 11.89 11.29
N ASP A 177 -14.99 11.07 10.46
CA ASP A 177 -16.24 10.36 10.80
C ASP A 177 -16.05 9.39 11.98
N LEU A 178 -14.87 8.79 12.10
CA LEU A 178 -14.49 7.94 13.22
C LEU A 178 -14.11 8.74 14.48
N GLY A 179 -14.09 10.06 14.44
CA GLY A 179 -13.81 10.90 15.61
C GLY A 179 -12.32 11.15 15.89
N TYR A 180 -11.43 10.88 14.93
CA TYR A 180 -10.04 11.31 15.07
C TYR A 180 -9.96 12.84 15.04
N LEU A 181 -9.16 13.41 15.95
CA LEU A 181 -9.01 14.87 15.99
C LEU A 181 -8.34 15.38 14.71
N PRO A 182 -8.85 16.45 14.07
CA PRO A 182 -8.21 17.02 12.88
C PRO A 182 -6.73 17.35 13.07
N THR A 183 -6.35 17.77 14.27
CA THR A 183 -4.95 18.07 14.66
C THR A 183 -4.06 16.82 14.73
N HIS A 184 -4.65 15.63 14.75
CA HIS A 184 -3.95 14.37 14.81
C HIS A 184 -3.98 13.60 13.48
N VAL A 185 -4.54 14.19 12.43
CA VAL A 185 -4.57 13.57 11.09
C VAL A 185 -3.54 14.24 10.20
N ILE A 186 -2.63 13.42 9.66
CA ILE A 186 -1.55 13.84 8.75
C ILE A 186 -1.82 13.24 7.37
N CYS A 187 -2.22 14.09 6.42
CA CYS A 187 -2.50 13.69 5.04
C CYS A 187 -1.25 13.88 4.20
N MET A 188 -0.52 12.79 3.93
CA MET A 188 0.71 12.85 3.17
C MET A 188 1.00 11.56 2.42
N GLN A 189 1.47 11.70 1.17
CA GLN A 189 1.89 10.56 0.33
C GLN A 189 3.36 10.21 0.56
N GLY A 190 3.63 8.94 0.84
CA GLY A 190 4.99 8.39 0.88
C GLY A 190 5.59 8.09 -0.51
N PRO A 191 6.83 7.56 -0.55
CA PRO A 191 7.64 7.12 0.58
C PRO A 191 8.22 8.27 1.41
N PHE A 192 8.59 7.98 2.68
CA PHE A 192 9.13 8.96 3.62
C PHE A 192 10.57 8.61 4.00
N THR A 193 11.43 9.62 4.10
CA THR A 193 12.80 9.44 4.59
C THR A 193 12.82 9.16 6.09
N THR A 194 13.96 8.67 6.59
CA THR A 194 14.18 8.46 8.03
C THR A 194 14.02 9.78 8.80
N GLU A 195 14.60 10.87 8.27
CA GLU A 195 14.56 12.20 8.88
C GLU A 195 13.13 12.72 9.05
N LEU A 196 12.32 12.59 7.99
CA LEU A 196 10.93 13.05 8.02
C LEU A 196 10.07 12.19 8.97
N ASN A 197 10.27 10.87 8.97
CA ASN A 197 9.62 10.00 9.96
C ASN A 197 10.02 10.39 11.39
N ALA A 198 11.33 10.58 11.64
CA ALA A 198 11.82 10.95 12.96
C ALA A 198 11.29 12.33 13.41
N ALA A 199 11.22 13.29 12.49
CA ALA A 199 10.64 14.61 12.79
C ALA A 199 9.17 14.52 13.19
N MET A 200 8.36 13.73 12.46
CA MET A 200 6.94 13.50 12.80
C MET A 200 6.80 12.78 14.15
N PHE A 201 7.62 11.76 14.42
CA PHE A 201 7.56 11.00 15.66
C PHE A 201 7.94 11.89 16.87
N ARG A 202 8.96 12.77 16.72
CA ARG A 202 9.31 13.76 17.75
C ARG A 202 8.21 14.79 17.96
N GLN A 203 7.67 15.36 16.87
CA GLN A 203 6.63 16.38 16.93
C GLN A 203 5.37 15.89 17.65
N THR A 204 5.01 14.63 17.44
CA THR A 204 3.83 14.01 18.06
C THR A 204 4.12 13.37 19.44
N GLY A 205 5.38 13.33 19.84
CA GLY A 205 5.80 12.64 21.08
C GLY A 205 5.54 11.13 21.03
N ALA A 206 5.55 10.54 19.84
CA ALA A 206 5.18 9.14 19.62
C ALA A 206 5.99 8.20 20.53
N ARG A 207 5.31 7.48 21.42
CA ARG A 207 5.86 6.39 22.21
C ARG A 207 5.77 5.06 21.48
N TYR A 208 4.76 4.91 20.63
CA TYR A 208 4.51 3.72 19.82
C TYR A 208 4.33 4.12 18.36
N VAL A 209 4.93 3.36 17.48
CA VAL A 209 4.75 3.50 16.02
C VAL A 209 4.21 2.19 15.49
N VAL A 210 3.05 2.22 14.84
CA VAL A 210 2.45 1.03 14.23
C VAL A 210 2.76 1.00 12.74
N THR A 211 3.32 -0.08 12.26
CA THR A 211 3.62 -0.28 10.85
C THR A 211 3.30 -1.70 10.39
N LYS A 212 2.99 -1.85 9.11
CA LYS A 212 2.91 -3.17 8.46
C LYS A 212 4.28 -3.52 7.90
N ASN A 213 4.65 -4.81 7.96
CA ASN A 213 5.88 -5.30 7.32
C ASN A 213 5.75 -5.25 5.79
N SER A 214 6.01 -4.09 5.21
CA SER A 214 5.84 -3.80 3.78
C SER A 214 7.11 -3.97 2.94
N GLY A 215 8.23 -4.38 3.56
CA GLY A 215 9.53 -4.49 2.90
C GLY A 215 10.18 -3.13 2.58
N HIS A 216 11.31 -3.18 1.87
CA HIS A 216 12.14 -1.98 1.59
C HIS A 216 11.39 -0.86 0.84
N THR A 217 10.62 -1.21 -0.18
CA THR A 217 9.91 -0.21 -1.01
C THR A 217 8.75 0.48 -0.30
N GLY A 218 8.31 -0.02 0.85
CA GLY A 218 7.28 0.60 1.69
C GLY A 218 7.83 1.55 2.75
N GLY A 219 9.14 1.85 2.73
CA GLY A 219 9.78 2.68 3.74
C GLY A 219 9.79 2.04 5.12
N PHE A 220 9.85 0.70 5.19
CA PHE A 220 9.82 -0.03 6.45
C PHE A 220 11.09 0.22 7.27
N GLN A 221 12.26 0.16 6.62
CA GLN A 221 13.55 0.39 7.28
C GLN A 221 13.69 1.83 7.81
N GLU A 222 13.24 2.80 7.02
CA GLU A 222 13.24 4.22 7.39
C GLU A 222 12.38 4.49 8.63
N LYS A 223 11.25 3.79 8.77
CA LYS A 223 10.38 3.88 9.95
C LYS A 223 11.04 3.25 11.18
N LEU A 224 11.67 2.08 11.03
CA LEU A 224 12.38 1.41 12.12
C LEU A 224 13.54 2.27 12.61
N GLU A 225 14.34 2.81 11.70
CA GLU A 225 15.47 3.65 12.06
C GLU A 225 15.02 4.97 12.71
N ALA A 226 13.96 5.60 12.19
CA ALA A 226 13.37 6.78 12.80
C ALA A 226 12.84 6.52 14.22
N ALA A 227 12.18 5.38 14.43
CA ALA A 227 11.70 4.99 15.75
C ALA A 227 12.87 4.76 16.72
N ARG A 228 13.95 4.09 16.26
CA ARG A 228 15.17 3.92 17.05
C ARG A 228 15.78 5.27 17.48
N GLN A 229 15.86 6.24 16.57
CA GLN A 229 16.40 7.59 16.86
C GLN A 229 15.52 8.38 17.84
N THR A 230 14.24 8.10 17.91
CA THR A 230 13.29 8.79 18.78
C THR A 230 12.94 8.03 20.04
N GLY A 231 13.45 6.81 20.22
CA GLY A 231 13.14 5.95 21.34
C GLY A 231 11.73 5.39 21.35
N ALA A 232 11.03 5.41 20.23
CA ALA A 232 9.69 4.85 20.11
C ALA A 232 9.72 3.33 19.95
N THR A 233 8.77 2.64 20.57
CA THR A 233 8.56 1.19 20.37
C THR A 233 7.76 0.97 19.07
N VAL A 234 8.23 0.07 18.22
CA VAL A 234 7.53 -0.25 16.96
C VAL A 234 6.66 -1.49 17.12
N ILE A 235 5.38 -1.36 16.84
CA ILE A 235 4.46 -2.49 16.69
C ILE A 235 4.43 -2.86 15.21
N VAL A 236 4.94 -4.03 14.88
CA VAL A 236 5.03 -4.51 13.50
C VAL A 236 3.94 -5.54 13.26
N ILE A 237 2.96 -5.18 12.43
CA ILE A 237 1.93 -6.11 11.99
C ILE A 237 2.52 -6.99 10.89
N GLU A 238 2.72 -8.25 11.21
CA GLU A 238 3.20 -9.27 10.28
C GLU A 238 2.14 -9.57 9.23
N ARG A 239 2.61 -10.18 8.18
CA ARG A 239 1.76 -10.68 7.12
C ARG A 239 1.41 -12.13 7.41
N SER A 240 0.13 -12.44 7.52
CA SER A 240 -0.40 -13.82 7.42
C SER A 240 -0.20 -14.39 6.01
#